data_f3def872bfc71bae727b2f335432ffa3
#
_entry.id   f3def872bfc71bae727b2f335432ffa3
#
_cell.length_a   1.000
_cell.length_b   1.000
_cell.length_c   1.000
_cell.angle_alpha   90.00
_cell.angle_beta   90.00
_cell.angle_gamma   90.00
#
_symmetry.space_group_name_H-M   'P 1'
#
loop_
_entity.id
_entity.type
_entity.pdbx_description
1 polymer ?
#
loop_
_entity_poly.entity_id
_entity_poly.type
_entity_poly.pdbx_seq_one_letter_code
_entity_poly.pdbx_strand_id
1 'polypeptide(L)'
;MSVNNNREMLILNPKEYEEIHLKLVRKSFNIDLSILKRFKPHTLIEQNTASLMDRVDSKFLLPIHIFEPLMNTLLKDYSILDVNGRNIFNYQTTYFDTADRQFYLDHHNGKLNRYKVRFRRYVDSDMGYIEIKFKNNKKRTIKERIPMNCVTPDQEEINDFVHKKLGYSTPLETALYVNYQRITLLNKHNPERITIDLNLSFESAKESIKSVQEKIFIVEIKQEKKPYPSSCREYIKMNGYKSTDFSKYCIGCALTKNVNRNFDLLKKNRFKLILNKLDSLNTQH
;
A
#
# COMPACT_ATOMS: atom_id res chain seq x y z
N MET A 1 -4.04 35.40 30.64
CA MET A 1 -4.63 35.46 29.31
C MET A 1 -4.20 34.21 28.56
N SER A 2 -5.08 33.21 28.54
CA SER A 2 -4.84 31.93 27.90
C SER A 2 -5.33 32.00 26.44
N VAL A 3 -4.44 31.86 25.52
CA VAL A 3 -4.78 31.79 24.07
C VAL A 3 -5.20 30.37 23.76
N ASN A 4 -6.52 30.16 23.64
CA ASN A 4 -7.11 28.93 23.10
C ASN A 4 -6.83 28.87 21.60
N ASN A 5 -5.90 28.01 21.17
CA ASN A 5 -5.74 27.61 19.77
C ASN A 5 -6.63 26.41 19.48
N ASN A 6 -7.93 26.67 19.32
CA ASN A 6 -8.83 25.74 18.65
C ASN A 6 -8.47 25.75 17.14
N ARG A 7 -7.66 24.82 16.68
CA ARG A 7 -7.63 24.44 15.25
C ARG A 7 -8.90 23.64 14.98
N GLU A 8 -9.94 24.31 14.54
CA GLU A 8 -11.06 23.66 13.86
C GLU A 8 -10.50 22.87 12.68
N MET A 9 -10.53 21.55 12.77
CA MET A 9 -10.35 20.70 11.61
C MET A 9 -11.56 20.97 10.70
N LEU A 10 -11.34 21.69 9.61
CA LEU A 10 -12.30 21.83 8.52
C LEU A 10 -12.70 20.42 8.05
N ILE A 11 -13.88 19.97 8.50
CA ILE A 11 -14.52 18.75 8.00
C ILE A 11 -15.08 19.13 6.64
N LEU A 12 -14.26 19.00 5.60
CA LEU A 12 -14.69 19.16 4.23
C LEU A 12 -15.75 18.11 3.93
N ASN A 13 -16.83 18.50 3.25
CA ASN A 13 -17.80 17.53 2.79
C ASN A 13 -17.13 16.58 1.74
N PRO A 14 -17.65 15.38 1.53
CA PRO A 14 -17.04 14.40 0.63
C PRO A 14 -16.77 14.90 -0.78
N LYS A 15 -17.61 15.81 -1.33
CA LYS A 15 -17.45 16.40 -2.67
C LYS A 15 -16.34 17.43 -2.70
N GLU A 16 -16.24 18.29 -1.69
CA GLU A 16 -15.17 19.30 -1.58
C GLU A 16 -13.82 18.63 -1.35
N TYR A 17 -13.79 17.57 -0.53
CA TYR A 17 -12.60 16.74 -0.35
C TYR A 17 -12.17 16.09 -1.68
N GLU A 18 -13.14 15.60 -2.46
CA GLU A 18 -12.90 14.98 -3.76
C GLU A 18 -12.37 15.99 -4.80
N GLU A 19 -12.95 17.19 -4.88
CA GLU A 19 -12.47 18.24 -5.78
C GLU A 19 -11.09 18.77 -5.41
N ILE A 20 -10.84 19.01 -4.13
CA ILE A 20 -9.52 19.44 -3.64
C ILE A 20 -8.50 18.33 -3.82
N HIS A 21 -8.88 17.07 -3.55
CA HIS A 21 -8.00 15.93 -3.71
C HIS A 21 -7.70 15.65 -5.19
N LEU A 22 -8.70 15.74 -6.09
CA LEU A 22 -8.50 15.65 -7.54
C LEU A 22 -7.67 16.83 -8.07
N LYS A 23 -7.85 18.05 -7.55
CA LYS A 23 -7.00 19.21 -7.91
C LYS A 23 -5.56 19.04 -7.41
N LEU A 24 -5.36 18.54 -6.19
CA LEU A 24 -4.04 18.23 -5.66
C LEU A 24 -3.38 17.09 -6.44
N VAL A 25 -4.13 16.05 -6.79
CA VAL A 25 -3.66 14.94 -7.63
C VAL A 25 -3.29 15.44 -9.04
N ARG A 26 -4.12 16.27 -9.67
CA ARG A 26 -3.81 16.88 -10.99
C ARG A 26 -2.61 17.82 -10.94
N LYS A 27 -2.37 18.48 -9.80
CA LYS A 27 -1.27 19.44 -9.64
C LYS A 27 0.06 18.78 -9.28
N SER A 28 0.03 17.59 -8.64
CA SER A 28 1.25 16.85 -8.24
C SER A 28 1.74 15.86 -9.30
N PHE A 29 0.91 15.50 -10.30
CA PHE A 29 1.30 14.55 -11.33
C PHE A 29 1.15 15.14 -12.72
N ASN A 30 2.25 15.07 -13.47
CA ASN A 30 2.25 15.26 -14.92
C ASN A 30 1.82 13.95 -15.63
N ILE A 31 0.82 13.20 -15.07
CA ILE A 31 0.31 11.96 -15.66
C ILE A 31 -1.11 12.18 -16.16
N ASP A 32 -1.35 11.78 -17.39
CA ASP A 32 -2.71 11.74 -17.93
C ASP A 32 -3.43 10.48 -17.45
N LEU A 33 -4.32 10.66 -16.46
CA LEU A 33 -5.19 9.59 -15.95
C LEU A 33 -6.39 9.32 -16.86
N SER A 34 -6.60 10.11 -17.94
CA SER A 34 -7.69 9.89 -18.91
C SER A 34 -7.58 8.53 -19.60
N ILE A 35 -6.37 7.98 -19.69
CA ILE A 35 -6.12 6.64 -20.22
C ILE A 35 -6.92 5.55 -19.50
N LEU A 36 -7.26 5.73 -18.23
CA LEU A 36 -8.03 4.74 -17.45
C LEU A 36 -9.44 4.54 -18.02
N LYS A 37 -10.03 5.58 -18.62
CA LYS A 37 -11.35 5.52 -19.27
C LYS A 37 -11.38 4.66 -20.53
N ARG A 38 -10.21 4.29 -21.06
CA ARG A 38 -10.08 3.44 -22.25
C ARG A 38 -10.13 1.95 -21.92
N PHE A 39 -10.00 1.58 -20.66
CA PHE A 39 -10.12 0.18 -20.21
C PHE A 39 -11.59 -0.24 -20.19
N LYS A 40 -11.85 -1.51 -20.56
CA LYS A 40 -13.14 -2.13 -20.28
C LYS A 40 -13.32 -2.26 -18.76
N PRO A 41 -14.44 -1.81 -18.17
CA PRO A 41 -14.66 -1.96 -16.74
C PRO A 41 -14.96 -3.41 -16.35
N HIS A 42 -14.66 -3.76 -15.09
CA HIS A 42 -15.16 -4.96 -14.40
C HIS A 42 -15.59 -4.61 -12.97
N THR A 43 -16.49 -5.41 -12.42
CA THR A 43 -17.08 -5.24 -11.09
C THR A 43 -16.26 -5.90 -9.98
N LEU A 44 -16.55 -5.56 -8.72
CA LEU A 44 -16.00 -6.27 -7.56
C LEU A 44 -16.35 -7.76 -7.53
N ILE A 45 -17.54 -8.14 -8.04
CA ILE A 45 -17.96 -9.54 -8.11
C ILE A 45 -17.04 -10.31 -9.06
N GLU A 46 -16.85 -9.80 -10.29
CA GLU A 46 -15.94 -10.41 -11.27
C GLU A 46 -14.51 -10.49 -10.73
N GLN A 47 -14.05 -9.47 -10.02
CA GLN A 47 -12.72 -9.49 -9.39
C GLN A 47 -12.58 -10.57 -8.31
N ASN A 48 -13.64 -10.83 -7.55
CA ASN A 48 -13.63 -11.82 -6.47
C ASN A 48 -13.73 -13.25 -6.99
N THR A 49 -14.45 -13.50 -8.08
CA THR A 49 -14.50 -14.82 -8.74
C THR A 49 -13.13 -15.25 -9.28
N ALA A 50 -12.29 -14.30 -9.67
CA ALA A 50 -10.90 -14.52 -10.04
C ALA A 50 -9.97 -14.64 -8.81
N SER A 51 -10.46 -15.20 -7.69
CA SER A 51 -9.65 -15.32 -6.48
C SER A 51 -8.53 -16.34 -6.66
N LEU A 52 -7.29 -15.86 -6.56
CA LEU A 52 -6.08 -16.66 -6.66
C LEU A 52 -5.78 -17.29 -5.29
N MET A 53 -6.11 -18.58 -5.12
CA MET A 53 -5.94 -19.31 -3.85
C MET A 53 -4.45 -19.57 -3.55
N ASP A 54 -3.71 -20.10 -4.51
CA ASP A 54 -2.29 -20.44 -4.38
C ASP A 54 -1.48 -19.60 -5.38
N ARG A 55 -0.94 -18.47 -4.91
CA ARG A 55 -0.39 -17.45 -5.79
C ARG A 55 1.01 -17.01 -5.45
N VAL A 56 1.66 -16.45 -6.45
CA VAL A 56 2.93 -15.73 -6.34
C VAL A 56 2.67 -14.25 -6.59
N ASP A 57 3.14 -13.42 -5.66
CA ASP A 57 3.06 -11.97 -5.75
C ASP A 57 4.44 -11.42 -6.15
N SER A 58 4.53 -10.71 -7.27
CA SER A 58 5.75 -10.01 -7.71
C SER A 58 5.52 -8.51 -7.66
N LYS A 59 6.47 -7.76 -7.11
CA LYS A 59 6.37 -6.30 -6.99
C LYS A 59 7.45 -5.62 -7.78
N PHE A 60 7.11 -4.49 -8.38
CA PHE A 60 8.01 -3.65 -9.17
C PHE A 60 7.87 -2.21 -8.71
N LEU A 61 9.00 -1.56 -8.49
CA LEU A 61 9.10 -0.13 -8.23
C LEU A 61 9.48 0.56 -9.54
N LEU A 62 8.57 1.36 -10.08
CA LEU A 62 8.69 1.96 -11.40
C LEU A 62 8.67 3.49 -11.31
N PRO A 63 9.47 4.20 -12.13
CA PRO A 63 9.39 5.64 -12.25
C PRO A 63 8.11 6.07 -12.95
N ILE A 64 7.62 7.25 -12.61
CA ILE A 64 6.30 7.72 -13.03
C ILE A 64 6.14 7.86 -14.56
N HIS A 65 7.20 8.19 -15.29
CA HIS A 65 7.17 8.31 -16.75
C HIS A 65 6.85 6.99 -17.48
N ILE A 66 7.02 5.84 -16.82
CA ILE A 66 6.65 4.52 -17.38
C ILE A 66 5.15 4.25 -17.25
N PHE A 67 4.40 5.05 -16.47
CA PHE A 67 3.00 4.78 -16.17
C PHE A 67 2.13 4.74 -17.44
N GLU A 68 2.12 5.81 -18.22
CA GLU A 68 1.27 5.91 -19.40
C GLU A 68 1.63 4.88 -20.48
N PRO A 69 2.91 4.69 -20.87
CA PRO A 69 3.32 3.64 -21.81
C PRO A 69 2.91 2.24 -21.34
N LEU A 70 3.08 1.94 -20.04
CA LEU A 70 2.62 0.68 -19.45
C LEU A 70 1.10 0.54 -19.60
N MET A 71 0.32 1.54 -19.21
CA MET A 71 -1.14 1.48 -19.26
C MET A 71 -1.64 1.27 -20.70
N ASN A 72 -1.04 1.93 -21.70
CA ASN A 72 -1.34 1.72 -23.11
C ASN A 72 -1.13 0.26 -23.54
N THR A 73 -0.02 -0.35 -23.08
CA THR A 73 0.27 -1.76 -23.37
C THR A 73 -0.79 -2.71 -22.78
N LEU A 74 -1.34 -2.35 -21.61
CA LEU A 74 -2.29 -3.21 -20.89
C LEU A 74 -3.74 -3.14 -21.40
N LEU A 75 -4.11 -2.14 -22.18
CA LEU A 75 -5.49 -1.93 -22.65
C LEU A 75 -6.10 -3.16 -23.32
N LYS A 76 -5.32 -3.88 -24.12
CA LYS A 76 -5.79 -5.04 -24.87
C LYS A 76 -6.16 -6.20 -23.94
N ASP A 77 -5.31 -6.49 -22.95
CA ASP A 77 -5.38 -7.73 -22.19
C ASP A 77 -6.06 -7.60 -20.84
N TYR A 78 -6.29 -6.36 -20.36
CA TYR A 78 -6.83 -6.13 -19.01
C TYR A 78 -8.11 -5.30 -19.04
N SER A 79 -8.94 -5.55 -18.03
CA SER A 79 -10.05 -4.71 -17.61
C SER A 79 -9.70 -3.96 -16.32
N ILE A 80 -10.39 -2.88 -16.03
CA ILE A 80 -10.17 -2.05 -14.84
C ILE A 80 -11.34 -2.19 -13.87
N LEU A 81 -11.03 -2.26 -12.57
CA LEU A 81 -12.08 -2.22 -11.54
C LEU A 81 -12.82 -0.89 -11.62
N ASP A 82 -14.13 -0.98 -11.76
CA ASP A 82 -15.03 0.16 -11.67
C ASP A 82 -16.02 -0.05 -10.53
N VAL A 83 -16.14 0.94 -9.67
CA VAL A 83 -17.17 1.00 -8.64
C VAL A 83 -17.82 2.36 -8.70
N ASN A 84 -19.06 2.41 -9.16
CA ASN A 84 -19.83 3.63 -9.30
C ASN A 84 -19.13 4.72 -10.17
N GLY A 85 -18.51 4.30 -11.28
CA GLY A 85 -17.78 5.18 -12.19
C GLY A 85 -16.38 5.57 -11.73
N ARG A 86 -15.86 5.00 -10.63
CA ARG A 86 -14.51 5.23 -10.12
C ARG A 86 -13.59 4.08 -10.44
N ASN A 87 -12.38 4.42 -10.90
CA ASN A 87 -11.33 3.46 -11.25
C ASN A 87 -10.08 3.60 -10.37
N ILE A 88 -10.01 4.66 -9.55
CA ILE A 88 -8.93 4.94 -8.60
C ILE A 88 -9.55 5.03 -7.22
N PHE A 89 -8.97 4.31 -6.28
CA PHE A 89 -9.49 4.18 -4.91
C PHE A 89 -8.44 4.65 -3.90
N ASN A 90 -8.90 5.40 -2.89
CA ASN A 90 -8.06 5.94 -1.84
C ASN A 90 -7.94 4.96 -0.68
N TYR A 91 -6.71 4.69 -0.27
CA TYR A 91 -6.38 3.79 0.82
C TYR A 91 -5.64 4.54 1.92
N GLN A 92 -6.16 4.45 3.13
CA GLN A 92 -5.47 4.85 4.35
C GLN A 92 -5.11 3.60 5.14
N THR A 93 -3.88 3.49 5.57
CA THR A 93 -3.41 2.30 6.30
C THR A 93 -2.60 2.75 7.51
N THR A 94 -3.03 2.33 8.69
CA THR A 94 -2.29 2.49 9.94
C THR A 94 -1.61 1.17 10.27
N TYR A 95 -0.30 1.16 10.40
CA TYR A 95 0.47 0.00 10.82
C TYR A 95 0.74 0.06 12.31
N PHE A 96 0.62 -1.11 12.96
CA PHE A 96 0.87 -1.30 14.38
C PHE A 96 2.10 -2.18 14.57
N ASP A 97 2.89 -1.86 15.60
CA ASP A 97 4.05 -2.63 16.02
C ASP A 97 4.24 -2.49 17.53
N THR A 98 5.10 -3.30 18.12
CA THR A 98 5.53 -3.10 19.50
C THR A 98 6.32 -1.80 19.65
N ALA A 99 6.44 -1.30 20.86
CA ALA A 99 7.26 -0.12 21.14
C ALA A 99 8.73 -0.29 20.71
N ASP A 100 9.24 -1.54 20.73
CA ASP A 100 10.58 -1.90 20.26
C ASP A 100 10.68 -2.16 18.77
N ARG A 101 9.57 -2.00 18.02
CA ARG A 101 9.51 -2.26 16.56
C ARG A 101 9.88 -3.71 16.20
N GLN A 102 9.41 -4.68 16.98
CA GLN A 102 9.75 -6.09 16.82
C GLN A 102 9.32 -6.64 15.46
N PHE A 103 8.12 -6.28 14.95
CA PHE A 103 7.67 -6.77 13.65
C PHE A 103 8.49 -6.18 12.49
N TYR A 104 8.95 -4.95 12.63
CA TYR A 104 9.91 -4.35 11.69
C TYR A 104 11.24 -5.11 11.73
N LEU A 105 11.81 -5.32 12.93
CA LEU A 105 13.08 -5.99 13.11
C LEU A 105 13.04 -7.44 12.60
N ASP A 106 11.97 -8.16 12.89
CA ASP A 106 11.75 -9.51 12.38
C ASP A 106 11.75 -9.54 10.84
N HIS A 107 11.12 -8.54 10.21
CA HIS A 107 11.13 -8.43 8.76
C HIS A 107 12.51 -8.03 8.24
N HIS A 108 13.16 -7.04 8.85
CA HIS A 108 14.51 -6.60 8.52
C HIS A 108 15.52 -7.76 8.60
N ASN A 109 15.46 -8.56 9.64
CA ASN A 109 16.38 -9.68 9.87
C ASN A 109 16.01 -10.94 9.06
N GLY A 110 14.91 -10.91 8.29
CA GLY A 110 14.46 -12.05 7.49
C GLY A 110 13.89 -13.20 8.31
N LYS A 111 13.53 -12.96 9.59
CA LYS A 111 12.98 -13.97 10.49
C LYS A 111 11.74 -14.62 9.90
N LEU A 112 11.63 -15.91 10.04
CA LEU A 112 10.39 -16.66 9.82
C LEU A 112 9.44 -16.44 11.00
N ASN A 113 8.17 -16.83 10.88
CA ASN A 113 7.16 -16.58 11.93
C ASN A 113 7.07 -15.10 12.31
N ARG A 114 6.85 -14.25 11.31
CA ARG A 114 6.76 -12.80 11.51
C ARG A 114 5.40 -12.25 11.17
N TYR A 115 5.02 -11.20 11.86
CA TYR A 115 3.72 -10.58 11.77
C TYR A 115 3.76 -9.21 11.06
N LYS A 116 2.62 -8.80 10.53
CA LYS A 116 2.26 -7.43 10.21
C LYS A 116 0.82 -7.21 10.63
N VAL A 117 0.59 -6.20 11.43
CA VAL A 117 -0.74 -5.80 11.89
C VAL A 117 -1.03 -4.43 11.33
N ARG A 118 -2.23 -4.24 10.78
CA ARG A 118 -2.64 -2.94 10.24
C ARG A 118 -4.15 -2.79 10.28
N PHE A 119 -4.58 -1.57 10.45
CA PHE A 119 -5.92 -1.14 10.08
C PHE A 119 -5.88 -0.53 8.67
N ARG A 120 -6.79 -0.93 7.81
CA ARG A 120 -6.93 -0.38 6.47
C ARG A 120 -8.32 0.17 6.28
N ARG A 121 -8.40 1.46 5.93
CA ARG A 121 -9.62 2.13 5.52
C ARG A 121 -9.66 2.25 4.00
N TYR A 122 -10.78 1.88 3.43
CA TYR A 122 -11.17 2.13 2.04
C TYR A 122 -12.00 3.42 2.05
N VAL A 123 -11.33 4.54 1.78
CA VAL A 123 -11.91 5.88 2.00
C VAL A 123 -13.18 6.08 1.19
N ASP A 124 -13.20 5.59 -0.05
CA ASP A 124 -14.32 5.78 -0.99
C ASP A 124 -15.60 4.99 -0.63
N SER A 125 -15.50 3.98 0.22
CA SER A 125 -16.63 3.17 0.70
C SER A 125 -16.83 3.25 2.21
N ASP A 126 -16.00 4.02 2.88
CA ASP A 126 -15.95 4.19 4.35
C ASP A 126 -15.90 2.88 5.14
N MET A 127 -15.30 1.85 4.54
CA MET A 127 -15.12 0.54 5.17
C MET A 127 -13.71 0.39 5.72
N GLY A 128 -13.61 -0.12 6.94
CA GLY A 128 -12.34 -0.42 7.59
C GLY A 128 -12.16 -1.90 7.89
N TYR A 129 -10.90 -2.34 7.93
CA TYR A 129 -10.53 -3.70 8.32
C TYR A 129 -9.26 -3.70 9.15
N ILE A 130 -9.28 -4.40 10.29
CA ILE A 130 -8.02 -4.84 10.91
C ILE A 130 -7.56 -6.09 10.17
N GLU A 131 -6.32 -6.09 9.76
CA GLU A 131 -5.70 -7.17 9.01
C GLU A 131 -4.42 -7.64 9.72
N ILE A 132 -4.34 -8.93 9.99
CA ILE A 132 -3.12 -9.59 10.44
C ILE A 132 -2.56 -10.40 9.27
N LYS A 133 -1.27 -10.23 9.02
CA LYS A 133 -0.53 -11.03 8.07
C LYS A 133 0.60 -11.76 8.80
N PHE A 134 0.50 -13.08 8.86
CA PHE A 134 1.51 -13.96 9.45
C PHE A 134 2.24 -14.74 8.35
N LYS A 135 3.56 -14.64 8.29
CA LYS A 135 4.39 -15.47 7.41
C LYS A 135 5.08 -16.53 8.26
N ASN A 136 4.63 -17.79 8.13
CA ASN A 136 5.13 -18.89 8.93
C ASN A 136 6.47 -19.46 8.42
N ASN A 137 7.04 -20.42 9.17
CA ASN A 137 8.29 -21.11 8.85
C ASN A 137 8.23 -21.95 7.56
N LYS A 138 7.03 -22.38 7.12
CA LYS A 138 6.80 -23.06 5.84
C LYS A 138 6.68 -22.07 4.66
N LYS A 139 7.05 -20.80 4.85
CA LYS A 139 6.94 -19.69 3.90
C LYS A 139 5.51 -19.38 3.44
N ARG A 140 4.49 -19.98 4.06
CA ARG A 140 3.09 -19.67 3.80
C ARG A 140 2.70 -18.37 4.49
N THR A 141 1.83 -17.61 3.84
CA THR A 141 1.25 -16.39 4.41
C THR A 141 -0.20 -16.65 4.77
N ILE A 142 -0.50 -16.56 6.07
CA ILE A 142 -1.85 -16.59 6.60
C ILE A 142 -2.30 -15.14 6.76
N LYS A 143 -3.54 -14.87 6.38
CA LYS A 143 -4.15 -13.54 6.53
C LYS A 143 -5.47 -13.69 7.24
N GLU A 144 -5.67 -12.91 8.28
CA GLU A 144 -6.93 -12.77 8.96
C GLU A 144 -7.35 -11.31 8.90
N ARG A 145 -8.64 -11.07 8.78
CA ARG A 145 -9.22 -9.72 8.82
C ARG A 145 -10.58 -9.74 9.46
N ILE A 146 -10.89 -8.68 10.18
CA ILE A 146 -12.24 -8.38 10.67
C ILE A 146 -12.67 -7.01 10.16
N PRO A 147 -13.94 -6.84 9.78
CA PRO A 147 -14.48 -5.53 9.47
C PRO A 147 -14.56 -4.67 10.73
N MET A 148 -14.36 -3.37 10.56
CA MET A 148 -14.54 -2.36 11.60
C MET A 148 -15.27 -1.15 11.03
N ASN A 149 -16.36 -0.77 11.68
CA ASN A 149 -17.15 0.39 11.29
C ASN A 149 -16.64 1.65 12.01
N CYS A 150 -15.38 1.99 11.77
CA CYS A 150 -14.78 3.17 12.39
C CYS A 150 -13.77 3.84 11.45
N VAL A 151 -13.60 5.14 11.63
CA VAL A 151 -12.58 5.93 10.92
C VAL A 151 -11.20 5.66 11.51
N THR A 152 -11.14 5.48 12.82
CA THR A 152 -9.93 5.19 13.59
C THR A 152 -10.26 4.09 14.58
N PRO A 153 -9.59 2.95 14.52
CA PRO A 153 -9.86 1.86 15.45
C PRO A 153 -9.36 2.21 16.85
N ASP A 154 -10.08 1.72 17.86
CA ASP A 154 -9.62 1.79 19.24
C ASP A 154 -8.37 0.90 19.42
N GLN A 155 -7.42 1.41 20.17
CA GLN A 155 -6.16 0.71 20.44
C GLN A 155 -6.39 -0.56 21.28
N GLU A 156 -7.32 -0.56 22.22
CA GLU A 156 -7.69 -1.74 23.01
C GLU A 156 -8.30 -2.82 22.13
N GLU A 157 -9.22 -2.45 21.24
CA GLU A 157 -9.85 -3.39 20.30
C GLU A 157 -8.82 -4.07 19.39
N ILE A 158 -7.79 -3.33 18.96
CA ILE A 158 -6.67 -3.90 18.18
C ILE A 158 -5.88 -4.89 19.01
N ASN A 159 -5.52 -4.52 20.25
CA ASN A 159 -4.74 -5.37 21.12
C ASN A 159 -5.50 -6.66 21.47
N ASP A 160 -6.79 -6.56 21.76
CA ASP A 160 -7.66 -7.71 22.05
C ASP A 160 -7.78 -8.63 20.83
N PHE A 161 -7.98 -8.08 19.64
CA PHE A 161 -8.01 -8.89 18.43
C PHE A 161 -6.69 -9.63 18.18
N VAL A 162 -5.57 -8.93 18.33
CA VAL A 162 -4.23 -9.51 18.15
C VAL A 162 -3.97 -10.57 19.21
N HIS A 163 -4.30 -10.31 20.48
CA HIS A 163 -4.16 -11.29 21.55
C HIS A 163 -4.99 -12.55 21.30
N LYS A 164 -6.27 -12.39 20.97
CA LYS A 164 -7.19 -13.49 20.69
C LYS A 164 -6.76 -14.35 19.50
N LYS A 165 -6.17 -13.74 18.48
CA LYS A 165 -5.81 -14.44 17.23
C LYS A 165 -4.40 -15.01 17.22
N LEU A 166 -3.47 -14.38 17.90
CA LEU A 166 -2.06 -14.73 17.84
C LEU A 166 -1.49 -15.20 19.18
N GLY A 167 -2.24 -15.10 20.28
CA GLY A 167 -1.71 -15.28 21.63
C GLY A 167 -0.61 -14.27 21.99
N TYR A 168 -0.57 -13.14 21.25
CA TYR A 168 0.48 -12.13 21.42
C TYR A 168 0.04 -11.11 22.47
N SER A 169 0.68 -11.12 23.61
CA SER A 169 0.30 -10.31 24.78
C SER A 169 0.99 -8.95 24.86
N THR A 170 2.05 -8.71 24.06
CA THR A 170 2.73 -7.42 24.07
C THR A 170 1.84 -6.35 23.41
N PRO A 171 1.55 -5.24 24.09
CA PRO A 171 0.75 -4.16 23.52
C PRO A 171 1.38 -3.61 22.24
N LEU A 172 0.54 -3.38 21.26
CA LEU A 172 0.93 -2.72 20.01
C LEU A 172 0.61 -1.23 20.11
N GLU A 173 1.36 -0.43 19.40
CA GLU A 173 1.14 1.01 19.25
C GLU A 173 1.12 1.38 17.76
N THR A 174 0.56 2.51 17.44
CA THR A 174 0.64 3.06 16.07
C THR A 174 2.10 3.36 15.73
N ALA A 175 2.57 2.80 14.63
CA ALA A 175 3.95 2.94 14.17
C ALA A 175 4.06 3.83 12.93
N LEU A 176 3.15 3.67 11.97
CA LEU A 176 3.26 4.34 10.68
C LEU A 176 1.88 4.51 10.03
N TYR A 177 1.64 5.69 9.48
CA TYR A 177 0.54 5.95 8.56
C TYR A 177 1.03 5.86 7.12
N VAL A 178 0.23 5.20 6.26
CA VAL A 178 0.53 5.06 4.83
C VAL A 178 -0.72 5.34 4.03
N ASN A 179 -0.66 6.35 3.16
CA ASN A 179 -1.73 6.67 2.24
C ASN A 179 -1.26 6.41 0.80
N TYR A 180 -2.18 5.99 -0.06
CA TYR A 180 -1.92 5.79 -1.48
C TYR A 180 -3.23 5.65 -2.25
N GLN A 181 -3.14 5.83 -3.55
CA GLN A 181 -4.22 5.58 -4.49
C GLN A 181 -3.96 4.27 -5.22
N ARG A 182 -5.01 3.50 -5.48
CA ARG A 182 -4.90 2.20 -6.13
C ARG A 182 -5.79 2.08 -7.35
N ILE A 183 -5.19 1.62 -8.43
CA ILE A 183 -5.85 1.08 -9.61
C ILE A 183 -5.76 -0.44 -9.53
N THR A 184 -6.84 -1.14 -9.88
CA THR A 184 -6.85 -2.60 -9.95
C THR A 184 -7.24 -3.06 -11.34
N LEU A 185 -6.40 -3.89 -11.94
CA LEU A 185 -6.60 -4.48 -13.24
C LEU A 185 -6.76 -6.00 -13.14
N LEU A 186 -7.63 -6.57 -13.94
CA LEU A 186 -7.85 -8.00 -14.07
C LEU A 186 -7.55 -8.43 -15.51
N ASN A 187 -6.73 -9.47 -15.66
CA ASN A 187 -6.44 -10.02 -16.97
C ASN A 187 -7.71 -10.73 -17.52
N LYS A 188 -8.03 -10.48 -18.79
CA LYS A 188 -9.23 -11.01 -19.46
C LYS A 188 -9.11 -12.49 -19.85
N HIS A 189 -7.89 -13.01 -19.91
CA HIS A 189 -7.58 -14.31 -20.48
C HIS A 189 -7.02 -15.31 -19.47
N ASN A 190 -6.35 -14.82 -18.43
CA ASN A 190 -5.61 -15.62 -17.46
C ASN A 190 -5.93 -15.17 -16.03
N PRO A 191 -5.82 -16.06 -15.03
CA PRO A 191 -5.99 -15.71 -13.63
C PRO A 191 -4.81 -14.85 -13.12
N GLU A 192 -4.82 -13.59 -13.51
CA GLU A 192 -3.84 -12.59 -13.08
C GLU A 192 -4.55 -11.31 -12.66
N ARG A 193 -4.14 -10.76 -11.52
CA ARG A 193 -4.58 -9.48 -11.03
C ARG A 193 -3.40 -8.56 -10.78
N ILE A 194 -3.51 -7.34 -11.29
CA ILE A 194 -2.50 -6.30 -11.07
C ILE A 194 -3.08 -5.23 -10.17
N THR A 195 -2.29 -4.75 -9.23
CA THR A 195 -2.58 -3.53 -8.49
C THR A 195 -1.47 -2.52 -8.71
N ILE A 196 -1.85 -1.29 -9.01
CA ILE A 196 -0.95 -0.17 -9.23
C ILE A 196 -1.21 0.85 -8.12
N ASP A 197 -0.19 1.11 -7.32
CA ASP A 197 -0.25 2.04 -6.20
C ASP A 197 0.50 3.32 -6.54
N LEU A 198 -0.21 4.43 -6.56
CA LEU A 198 0.25 5.78 -6.86
C LEU A 198 0.23 6.62 -5.58
N ASN A 199 0.91 7.75 -5.58
CA ASN A 199 0.79 8.76 -4.52
C ASN A 199 1.09 8.22 -3.11
N LEU A 200 2.15 7.42 -3.00
CA LEU A 200 2.52 6.87 -1.72
C LEU A 200 3.02 7.97 -0.80
N SER A 201 2.39 8.08 0.36
CA SER A 201 2.90 8.90 1.45
C SER A 201 3.04 8.07 2.72
N PHE A 202 4.09 8.35 3.46
CA PHE A 202 4.46 7.72 4.70
C PHE A 202 4.61 8.78 5.77
N GLU A 203 4.06 8.54 6.95
CA GLU A 203 4.14 9.47 8.08
C GLU A 203 4.38 8.68 9.36
N SER A 204 5.41 9.03 10.10
CA SER A 204 5.71 8.45 11.39
C SER A 204 4.66 8.88 12.41
N ALA A 205 4.20 7.95 13.24
CA ALA A 205 3.23 8.27 14.29
C ALA A 205 3.83 9.07 15.45
N LYS A 206 5.15 9.02 15.64
CA LYS A 206 5.85 9.66 16.78
C LYS A 206 6.59 10.94 16.38
N GLU A 207 7.33 10.88 15.27
CA GLU A 207 8.29 11.94 14.90
C GLU A 207 7.69 13.01 13.99
N SER A 208 6.42 12.90 13.61
CA SER A 208 5.76 13.80 12.64
C SER A 208 6.54 14.00 11.33
N ILE A 209 7.42 13.04 11.01
CA ILE A 209 8.21 13.03 9.77
C ILE A 209 7.36 12.41 8.67
N LYS A 210 7.21 13.15 7.58
CA LYS A 210 6.46 12.71 6.40
C LYS A 210 7.38 12.55 5.20
N SER A 211 7.14 11.51 4.41
CA SER A 211 7.82 11.26 3.12
C SER A 211 6.77 10.98 2.05
N VAL A 212 6.81 11.74 0.96
CA VAL A 212 5.90 11.59 -0.17
C VAL A 212 6.70 11.11 -1.38
N GLN A 213 6.15 10.15 -2.11
CA GLN A 213 6.78 9.49 -3.25
C GLN A 213 5.94 9.73 -4.51
N GLU A 214 6.15 10.88 -5.15
CA GLU A 214 5.37 11.32 -6.32
C GLU A 214 5.95 10.81 -7.65
N LYS A 215 7.26 10.66 -7.73
CA LYS A 215 7.96 10.29 -8.96
C LYS A 215 7.98 8.78 -9.24
N ILE A 216 7.30 7.99 -8.40
CA ILE A 216 7.28 6.53 -8.53
C ILE A 216 5.87 5.96 -8.35
N PHE A 217 5.68 4.76 -8.86
CA PHE A 217 4.53 3.93 -8.54
C PHE A 217 4.94 2.46 -8.32
N ILE A 218 4.06 1.70 -7.66
CA ILE A 218 4.30 0.30 -7.39
C ILE A 218 3.31 -0.54 -8.17
N VAL A 219 3.82 -1.48 -8.95
CA VAL A 219 3.03 -2.53 -9.59
C VAL A 219 3.17 -3.83 -8.79
N GLU A 220 2.06 -4.43 -8.38
CA GLU A 220 2.05 -5.76 -7.79
C GLU A 220 1.26 -6.70 -8.70
N ILE A 221 1.95 -7.68 -9.30
CA ILE A 221 1.37 -8.72 -10.15
C ILE A 221 1.11 -9.95 -9.28
N LYS A 222 -0.13 -10.41 -9.26
CA LYS A 222 -0.60 -11.60 -8.55
C LYS A 222 -1.02 -12.64 -9.57
N GLN A 223 -0.32 -13.76 -9.62
CA GLN A 223 -0.59 -14.89 -10.51
C GLN A 223 -0.65 -16.19 -9.71
N GLU A 224 -1.22 -17.22 -10.30
CA GLU A 224 -1.05 -18.58 -9.80
C GLU A 224 0.42 -19.03 -9.85
N LYS A 225 0.76 -20.08 -9.11
CA LYS A 225 2.13 -20.63 -9.08
C LYS A 225 2.65 -21.07 -10.44
N LYS A 226 1.78 -21.56 -11.32
CA LYS A 226 2.13 -21.75 -12.73
C LYS A 226 1.92 -20.42 -13.45
N PRO A 227 2.99 -19.69 -13.78
CA PRO A 227 2.85 -18.39 -14.38
C PRO A 227 2.32 -18.51 -15.82
N TYR A 228 1.25 -17.80 -16.09
CA TYR A 228 0.81 -17.54 -17.45
C TYR A 228 1.62 -16.39 -18.08
N PRO A 229 1.64 -16.27 -19.41
CA PRO A 229 2.16 -15.08 -20.07
C PRO A 229 1.47 -13.83 -19.53
N SER A 230 2.25 -12.80 -19.25
CA SER A 230 1.79 -11.55 -18.68
C SER A 230 2.41 -10.38 -19.44
N SER A 231 1.60 -9.70 -20.26
CA SER A 231 2.04 -8.52 -21.00
C SER A 231 2.57 -7.42 -20.07
N CYS A 232 2.03 -7.33 -18.85
CA CYS A 232 2.55 -6.43 -17.82
C CYS A 232 3.97 -6.80 -17.41
N ARG A 233 4.21 -8.05 -17.06
CA ARG A 233 5.53 -8.53 -16.65
C ARG A 233 6.56 -8.43 -17.78
N GLU A 234 6.16 -8.76 -19.00
CA GLU A 234 7.00 -8.68 -20.18
C GLU A 234 7.42 -7.24 -20.46
N TYR A 235 6.46 -6.33 -20.50
CA TYR A 235 6.75 -4.90 -20.68
C TYR A 235 7.73 -4.37 -19.63
N ILE A 236 7.48 -4.67 -18.36
CA ILE A 236 8.35 -4.23 -17.24
C ILE A 236 9.77 -4.78 -17.40
N LYS A 237 9.90 -6.07 -17.76
CA LYS A 237 11.22 -6.71 -17.99
C LYS A 237 11.95 -6.17 -19.21
N MET A 238 11.26 -5.94 -20.32
CA MET A 238 11.83 -5.38 -21.54
C MET A 238 12.39 -3.97 -21.31
N ASN A 239 11.81 -3.21 -20.37
CA ASN A 239 12.29 -1.91 -19.96
C ASN A 239 13.35 -1.99 -18.82
N GLY A 240 13.92 -3.17 -18.56
CA GLY A 240 15.03 -3.35 -17.62
C GLY A 240 14.67 -3.35 -16.14
N TYR A 241 13.38 -3.34 -15.77
CA TYR A 241 12.98 -3.32 -14.36
C TYR A 241 12.89 -4.73 -13.78
N LYS A 242 13.46 -4.89 -12.59
CA LYS A 242 13.46 -6.14 -11.82
C LYS A 242 12.46 -6.08 -10.67
N SER A 243 11.95 -7.26 -10.29
CA SER A 243 11.10 -7.36 -9.10
C SER A 243 11.86 -6.99 -7.84
N THR A 244 11.14 -6.44 -6.86
CA THR A 244 11.70 -5.97 -5.59
C THR A 244 10.88 -6.45 -4.40
N ASP A 245 11.52 -6.66 -3.26
CA ASP A 245 10.85 -7.01 -1.99
C ASP A 245 10.36 -5.73 -1.27
N PHE A 246 9.50 -4.96 -1.95
CA PHE A 246 8.97 -3.71 -1.41
C PHE A 246 7.90 -3.97 -0.35
N SER A 247 8.15 -3.54 0.88
CA SER A 247 7.19 -3.53 1.99
C SER A 247 6.84 -2.11 2.36
N LYS A 248 5.58 -1.66 2.11
CA LYS A 248 5.14 -0.31 2.51
C LYS A 248 5.46 0.00 3.97
N TYR A 249 5.22 -0.94 4.89
CA TYR A 249 5.55 -0.79 6.31
C TYR A 249 7.05 -0.54 6.51
N CYS A 250 7.89 -1.46 6.07
CA CYS A 250 9.32 -1.37 6.38
C CYS A 250 10.02 -0.21 5.66
N ILE A 251 9.65 0.04 4.40
CA ILE A 251 10.20 1.17 3.65
C ILE A 251 9.71 2.50 4.22
N GLY A 252 8.43 2.59 4.59
CA GLY A 252 7.89 3.78 5.24
C GLY A 252 8.60 4.10 6.56
N CYS A 253 8.77 3.11 7.44
CA CYS A 253 9.53 3.30 8.68
C CYS A 253 10.98 3.75 8.42
N ALA A 254 11.63 3.20 7.39
CA ALA A 254 12.99 3.60 7.04
C ALA A 254 13.08 5.03 6.48
N LEU A 255 12.08 5.45 5.67
CA LEU A 255 12.01 6.81 5.09
C LEU A 255 11.67 7.86 6.13
N THR A 256 10.77 7.55 7.06
CA THR A 256 10.33 8.47 8.12
C THR A 256 11.23 8.44 9.36
N LYS A 257 12.41 7.81 9.27
CA LYS A 257 13.38 7.70 10.37
C LYS A 257 12.74 7.20 11.67
N ASN A 258 11.78 6.26 11.57
CA ASN A 258 11.08 5.73 12.73
C ASN A 258 12.05 5.18 13.77
N VAL A 259 11.70 5.31 15.03
CA VAL A 259 12.55 4.92 16.18
C VAL A 259 11.94 3.74 16.95
N ASN A 260 12.75 3.09 17.75
CA ASN A 260 12.36 2.07 18.72
C ASN A 260 12.10 2.69 20.13
N ARG A 261 11.82 1.85 21.13
CA ARG A 261 11.61 2.24 22.53
C ARG A 261 12.75 3.09 23.10
N ASN A 262 14.00 2.82 22.70
CA ASN A 262 15.19 3.52 23.16
C ASN A 262 15.48 4.80 22.34
N PHE A 263 14.56 5.21 21.46
CA PHE A 263 14.72 6.32 20.53
C PHE A 263 15.87 6.14 19.52
N ASP A 264 16.33 4.90 19.33
CA ASP A 264 17.32 4.58 18.31
C ASP A 264 16.68 4.48 16.93
N LEU A 265 17.36 5.01 15.93
CA LEU A 265 16.95 4.87 14.54
C LEU A 265 17.00 3.40 14.11
N LEU A 266 15.94 2.97 13.42
CA LEU A 266 15.83 1.59 12.93
C LEU A 266 16.94 1.26 11.91
N LYS A 267 17.47 0.04 11.98
CA LYS A 267 18.45 -0.48 11.00
C LYS A 267 17.82 -0.52 9.60
N LYS A 268 18.56 -0.10 8.58
CA LYS A 268 18.07 0.07 7.20
C LYS A 268 18.81 -0.76 6.15
N ASN A 269 19.89 -1.46 6.53
CA ASN A 269 20.83 -2.10 5.59
C ASN A 269 20.11 -2.99 4.55
N ARG A 270 19.14 -3.80 4.99
CA ARG A 270 18.35 -4.66 4.10
C ARG A 270 17.61 -3.90 3.00
N PHE A 271 17.23 -2.66 3.26
CA PHE A 271 16.42 -1.85 2.36
C PHE A 271 17.25 -0.82 1.58
N LYS A 272 18.58 -0.78 1.79
CA LYS A 272 19.47 0.22 1.21
C LYS A 272 19.31 0.37 -0.31
N LEU A 273 19.22 -0.74 -1.05
CA LEU A 273 19.05 -0.69 -2.50
C LEU A 273 17.73 -0.03 -2.92
N ILE A 274 16.66 -0.29 -2.21
CA ILE A 274 15.34 0.31 -2.49
C ILE A 274 15.37 1.79 -2.11
N LEU A 275 15.94 2.15 -0.97
CA LEU A 275 16.03 3.54 -0.51
C LEU A 275 16.87 4.38 -1.48
N ASN A 276 18.04 3.89 -1.88
CA ASN A 276 18.88 4.56 -2.87
C ASN A 276 18.15 4.74 -4.22
N LYS A 277 17.37 3.74 -4.64
CA LYS A 277 16.57 3.86 -5.86
C LYS A 277 15.48 4.92 -5.72
N LEU A 278 14.81 5.01 -4.57
CA LEU A 278 13.82 6.06 -4.29
C LEU A 278 14.47 7.44 -4.31
N ASP A 279 15.62 7.59 -3.66
CA ASP A 279 16.37 8.85 -3.64
C ASP A 279 16.81 9.28 -5.05
N SER A 280 17.35 8.35 -5.84
CA SER A 280 17.76 8.64 -7.22
C SER A 280 16.60 9.07 -8.12
N LEU A 281 15.42 8.46 -7.97
CA LEU A 281 14.22 8.81 -8.74
C LEU A 281 13.63 10.15 -8.29
N ASN A 282 13.73 10.48 -7.01
CA ASN A 282 13.22 11.75 -6.49
C ASN A 282 14.15 12.95 -6.85
N THR A 283 15.44 12.71 -7.10
CA THR A 283 16.44 13.75 -7.45
C THR A 283 16.55 14.01 -8.96
N GLN A 284 16.04 13.14 -9.80
CA GLN A 284 15.99 13.40 -11.25
C GLN A 284 14.96 14.50 -11.55
N HIS A 285 15.45 15.63 -12.04
CA HIS A 285 14.67 16.82 -12.44
C HIS A 285 13.98 16.63 -13.79
#